data_da86a817088dc0e245fefcd62f07e12c
#
_entry.id   da86a817088dc0e245fefcd62f07e12c
#
_cell.length_a   1.000
_cell.length_b   1.000
_cell.length_c   1.000
_cell.angle_alpha   90.00
_cell.angle_beta   90.00
_cell.angle_gamma   90.00
#
_symmetry.space_group_name_H-M   'P 1'
#
loop_
_entity.id
_entity.type
_entity.pdbx_description
1 polymer ?
#
loop_
_entity_poly.entity_id
_entity_poly.type
_entity_poly.pdbx_seq_one_letter_code
_entity_poly.pdbx_strand_id
1 'polypeptide(L)'
;TDLAERIWTALGIEPLARERYQVEKSYTENAEAYELYLIGRYQLSRRSAADLRQAITTFGQSLAKDGDFALAYVGMAEGYLLLKLYDMTAPADSYQKAREYVDRALALDDGLAEAHSADAYLKFYADRDRQAAELAYRRAIQLNPSLSQAHHWFALFLSATGKHVEAAQEISAARRLDPRSPAVRSAAAMASFYARNYEEAIREAN
;
A
#
# COMPACT_ATOMS: atom_id res chain seq x y z
N THR A 1 0.42 13.95 -18.57
CA THR A 1 0.94 13.34 -19.82
C THR A 1 2.00 14.23 -20.46
N ASP A 2 1.67 15.47 -20.81
CA ASP A 2 2.58 16.41 -21.50
C ASP A 2 3.91 16.69 -20.73
N LEU A 3 3.87 16.85 -19.41
CA LEU A 3 5.07 17.14 -18.61
C LEU A 3 6.05 15.97 -18.58
N ALA A 4 5.58 14.74 -18.42
CA ALA A 4 6.41 13.54 -18.39
C ALA A 4 7.07 13.30 -19.75
N GLU A 5 6.32 13.44 -20.85
CA GLU A 5 6.86 13.32 -22.21
C GLU A 5 7.93 14.37 -22.50
N ARG A 6 7.72 15.60 -22.04
CA ARG A 6 8.72 16.67 -22.17
C ARG A 6 9.98 16.38 -21.38
N ILE A 7 9.86 15.81 -20.18
CA ILE A 7 11.01 15.40 -19.36
C ILE A 7 11.77 14.27 -20.04
N TRP A 8 11.07 13.22 -20.51
CA TRP A 8 11.72 12.11 -21.21
C TRP A 8 12.47 12.57 -22.47
N THR A 9 11.82 13.42 -23.25
CA THR A 9 12.43 14.01 -24.46
C THR A 9 13.64 14.86 -24.12
N ALA A 10 13.57 15.70 -23.09
CA ALA A 10 14.66 16.57 -22.66
C ALA A 10 15.86 15.80 -22.13
N LEU A 11 15.65 14.63 -21.53
CA LEU A 11 16.69 13.78 -20.97
C LEU A 11 17.17 12.69 -21.97
N GLY A 12 16.57 12.58 -23.16
CA GLY A 12 16.88 11.54 -24.12
C GLY A 12 16.55 10.13 -23.62
N ILE A 13 15.56 9.98 -22.75
CA ILE A 13 15.15 8.70 -22.16
C ILE A 13 14.00 8.13 -22.98
N GLU A 14 14.12 6.86 -23.42
CA GLU A 14 13.00 6.08 -23.91
C GLU A 14 12.40 5.25 -22.77
N PRO A 15 11.26 5.69 -22.18
CA PRO A 15 10.62 4.93 -21.10
C PRO A 15 10.10 3.60 -21.62
N LEU A 16 10.15 2.57 -20.79
CA LEU A 16 9.51 1.29 -21.09
C LEU A 16 8.00 1.48 -21.24
N ALA A 17 7.35 0.63 -22.05
CA ALA A 17 5.90 0.71 -22.31
C ALA A 17 5.06 0.74 -21.02
N ARG A 18 5.48 -0.01 -19.97
CA ARG A 18 4.84 0.01 -18.63
C ARG A 18 5.00 1.33 -17.88
N GLU A 19 6.13 2.03 -18.06
CA GLU A 19 6.40 3.33 -17.41
C GLU A 19 5.54 4.42 -18.07
N ARG A 20 5.41 4.38 -19.39
CA ARG A 20 4.46 5.23 -20.12
C ARG A 20 3.03 4.99 -19.64
N TYR A 21 2.61 3.72 -19.56
CA TYR A 21 1.28 3.36 -19.07
C TYR A 21 1.00 3.88 -17.66
N GLN A 22 1.95 3.78 -16.73
CA GLN A 22 1.75 4.27 -15.35
C GLN A 22 1.64 5.80 -15.27
N VAL A 23 2.37 6.53 -16.11
CA VAL A 23 2.31 8.00 -16.16
C VAL A 23 1.07 8.49 -16.94
N GLU A 24 0.66 7.75 -17.97
CA GLU A 24 -0.50 8.07 -18.80
C GLU A 24 -1.82 7.64 -18.15
N LYS A 25 -1.78 6.72 -17.18
CA LYS A 25 -2.97 6.19 -16.53
C LYS A 25 -3.65 7.26 -15.68
N SER A 26 -4.71 7.84 -16.23
CA SER A 26 -5.67 8.61 -15.44
C SER A 26 -6.57 7.64 -14.69
N TYR A 27 -6.45 7.60 -13.37
CA TYR A 27 -7.29 6.73 -12.53
C TYR A 27 -8.70 7.28 -12.32
N THR A 28 -8.93 8.56 -12.59
CA THR A 28 -10.22 9.24 -12.60
C THR A 28 -10.10 10.53 -13.41
N GLU A 29 -11.16 10.89 -14.13
CA GLU A 29 -11.28 12.19 -14.80
C GLU A 29 -11.96 13.24 -13.90
N ASN A 30 -12.47 12.81 -12.74
CA ASN A 30 -13.13 13.68 -11.78
C ASN A 30 -12.13 14.31 -10.82
N ALA A 31 -11.83 15.61 -11.02
CA ALA A 31 -10.86 16.33 -10.22
C ALA A 31 -11.22 16.38 -8.71
N GLU A 32 -12.53 16.48 -8.38
CA GLU A 32 -12.98 16.48 -6.97
C GLU A 32 -12.77 15.10 -6.33
N ALA A 33 -13.02 14.01 -7.07
CA ALA A 33 -12.75 12.66 -6.60
C ALA A 33 -11.26 12.47 -6.31
N TYR A 34 -10.41 12.96 -7.20
CA TYR A 34 -8.96 12.86 -7.04
C TYR A 34 -8.45 13.70 -5.87
N GLU A 35 -8.94 14.91 -5.68
CA GLU A 35 -8.59 15.75 -4.52
C GLU A 35 -8.97 15.06 -3.21
N LEU A 36 -10.19 14.55 -3.10
CA LEU A 36 -10.64 13.78 -1.94
C LEU A 36 -9.78 12.54 -1.69
N TYR A 37 -9.39 11.83 -2.76
CA TYR A 37 -8.47 10.70 -2.65
C TYR A 37 -7.12 11.13 -2.03
N LEU A 38 -6.52 12.22 -2.49
CA LEU A 38 -5.26 12.73 -1.94
C LEU A 38 -5.38 13.13 -0.46
N ILE A 39 -6.49 13.76 -0.08
CA ILE A 39 -6.78 14.07 1.33
C ILE A 39 -6.89 12.78 2.15
N GLY A 40 -7.63 11.79 1.64
CA GLY A 40 -7.74 10.48 2.29
C GLY A 40 -6.38 9.77 2.45
N ARG A 41 -5.50 9.83 1.44
CA ARG A 41 -4.12 9.31 1.52
C ARG A 41 -3.30 10.00 2.59
N TYR A 42 -3.40 11.32 2.70
CA TYR A 42 -2.74 12.08 3.75
C TYR A 42 -3.23 11.68 5.14
N GLN A 43 -4.56 11.59 5.35
CA GLN A 43 -5.14 11.14 6.62
C GLN A 43 -4.69 9.72 6.97
N LEU A 44 -4.69 8.81 6.00
CA LEU A 44 -4.23 7.43 6.16
C LEU A 44 -2.77 7.34 6.63
N SER A 45 -1.91 8.26 6.16
CA SER A 45 -0.49 8.28 6.50
C SER A 45 -0.23 8.64 7.98
N ARG A 46 -1.16 9.32 8.64
CA ARG A 46 -1.02 9.74 10.04
C ARG A 46 -1.20 8.61 11.06
N ARG A 47 -1.82 7.51 10.66
CA ARG A 47 -1.91 6.26 11.45
C ARG A 47 -2.58 6.37 12.83
N SER A 48 -3.28 7.46 13.15
CA SER A 48 -4.13 7.49 14.35
C SER A 48 -5.50 6.90 14.06
N ALA A 49 -6.17 6.32 15.08
CA ALA A 49 -7.51 5.78 14.92
C ALA A 49 -8.52 6.82 14.39
N ALA A 50 -8.40 8.08 14.82
CA ALA A 50 -9.25 9.18 14.36
C ALA A 50 -8.99 9.50 12.88
N ASP A 51 -7.72 9.65 12.48
CA ASP A 51 -7.34 9.96 11.11
C ASP A 51 -7.71 8.79 10.17
N LEU A 52 -7.58 7.53 10.59
CA LEU A 52 -7.97 6.36 9.80
C LEU A 52 -9.49 6.32 9.55
N ARG A 53 -10.31 6.64 10.57
CA ARG A 53 -11.77 6.76 10.39
C ARG A 53 -12.13 7.91 9.45
N GLN A 54 -11.43 9.03 9.58
CA GLN A 54 -11.62 10.18 8.68
C GLN A 54 -11.21 9.83 7.25
N ALA A 55 -10.10 9.10 7.05
CA ALA A 55 -9.66 8.63 5.75
C ALA A 55 -10.73 7.76 5.06
N ILE A 56 -11.31 6.80 5.78
CA ILE A 56 -12.40 5.96 5.28
C ILE A 56 -13.59 6.83 4.83
N THR A 57 -13.98 7.82 5.64
CA THR A 57 -15.06 8.76 5.27
C THR A 57 -14.71 9.54 4.01
N THR A 58 -13.48 10.05 3.92
CA THR A 58 -13.02 10.87 2.79
C THR A 58 -12.92 10.07 1.49
N PHE A 59 -12.43 8.80 1.55
CA PHE A 59 -12.47 7.91 0.39
C PHE A 59 -13.90 7.58 -0.05
N GLY A 60 -14.82 7.41 0.90
CA GLY A 60 -16.25 7.25 0.58
C GLY A 60 -16.84 8.46 -0.15
N GLN A 61 -16.44 9.68 0.22
CA GLN A 61 -16.81 10.89 -0.50
C GLN A 61 -16.18 10.94 -1.91
N SER A 62 -14.94 10.49 -2.07
CA SER A 62 -14.29 10.34 -3.37
C SER A 62 -15.09 9.39 -4.27
N LEU A 63 -15.49 8.23 -3.77
CA LEU A 63 -16.30 7.25 -4.49
C LEU A 63 -17.72 7.74 -4.81
N ALA A 64 -18.28 8.64 -3.99
CA ALA A 64 -19.55 9.29 -4.31
C ALA A 64 -19.44 10.28 -5.50
N LYS A 65 -18.24 10.77 -5.80
CA LYS A 65 -17.96 11.62 -6.96
C LYS A 65 -17.62 10.81 -8.21
N ASP A 66 -16.93 9.69 -8.02
CA ASP A 66 -16.57 8.75 -9.10
C ASP A 66 -16.61 7.31 -8.54
N GLY A 67 -17.67 6.59 -8.87
CA GLY A 67 -17.92 5.22 -8.42
C GLY A 67 -17.01 4.16 -9.06
N ASP A 68 -16.24 4.51 -10.10
CA ASP A 68 -15.31 3.62 -10.78
C ASP A 68 -13.84 3.94 -10.47
N PHE A 69 -13.59 4.81 -9.48
CA PHE A 69 -12.24 5.17 -9.07
C PHE A 69 -11.56 4.05 -8.25
N ALA A 70 -10.85 3.14 -8.92
CA ALA A 70 -10.25 1.94 -8.32
C ALA A 70 -9.31 2.25 -7.14
N LEU A 71 -8.47 3.30 -7.23
CA LEU A 71 -7.57 3.69 -6.13
C LEU A 71 -8.31 4.15 -4.87
N ALA A 72 -9.48 4.74 -4.99
CA ALA A 72 -10.28 5.13 -3.82
C ALA A 72 -10.85 3.89 -3.10
N TYR A 73 -11.22 2.83 -3.82
CA TYR A 73 -11.56 1.53 -3.22
C TYR A 73 -10.37 0.92 -2.47
N VAL A 74 -9.16 0.98 -3.03
CA VAL A 74 -7.96 0.54 -2.30
C VAL A 74 -7.77 1.37 -1.03
N GLY A 75 -7.94 2.69 -1.10
CA GLY A 75 -7.89 3.57 0.07
C GLY A 75 -8.88 3.17 1.17
N MET A 76 -10.12 2.80 0.80
CA MET A 76 -11.11 2.25 1.71
C MET A 76 -10.61 0.96 2.36
N ALA A 77 -10.11 0.01 1.56
CA ALA A 77 -9.59 -1.27 2.06
C ALA A 77 -8.44 -1.05 3.05
N GLU A 78 -7.44 -0.26 2.67
CA GLU A 78 -6.30 0.08 3.53
C GLU A 78 -6.75 0.76 4.84
N GLY A 79 -7.73 1.64 4.77
CA GLY A 79 -8.31 2.28 5.94
C GLY A 79 -8.85 1.26 6.95
N TYR A 80 -9.62 0.27 6.50
CA TYR A 80 -10.14 -0.79 7.35
C TYR A 80 -9.05 -1.74 7.87
N LEU A 81 -8.05 -2.09 7.04
CA LEU A 81 -6.92 -2.92 7.45
C LEU A 81 -6.10 -2.25 8.56
N LEU A 82 -5.77 -0.98 8.37
CA LEU A 82 -4.99 -0.21 9.33
C LEU A 82 -5.80 0.12 10.59
N LEU A 83 -7.09 0.39 10.45
CA LEU A 83 -7.95 0.58 11.62
C LEU A 83 -7.96 -0.68 12.50
N LYS A 84 -8.04 -1.88 11.88
CA LYS A 84 -7.94 -3.15 12.61
C LYS A 84 -6.60 -3.35 13.32
N LEU A 85 -5.53 -2.78 12.78
CA LEU A 85 -4.19 -2.87 13.35
C LEU A 85 -3.98 -1.87 14.51
N TYR A 86 -4.48 -0.64 14.37
CA TYR A 86 -4.18 0.48 15.28
C TYR A 86 -5.29 0.80 16.29
N ASP A 87 -6.48 0.22 16.13
CA ASP A 87 -7.64 0.51 16.97
C ASP A 87 -8.28 -0.75 17.55
N MET A 88 -8.14 -0.92 18.85
CA MET A 88 -8.75 -2.02 19.60
C MET A 88 -10.29 -2.04 19.48
N THR A 89 -10.91 -0.90 19.16
CA THR A 89 -12.37 -0.75 18.99
C THR A 89 -12.80 -0.81 17.53
N ALA A 90 -11.91 -1.23 16.62
CA ALA A 90 -12.23 -1.39 15.20
C ALA A 90 -13.40 -2.37 15.01
N PRO A 91 -14.29 -2.12 14.03
CA PRO A 91 -15.39 -3.02 13.73
C PRO A 91 -14.92 -4.46 13.51
N ALA A 92 -15.69 -5.43 14.03
CA ALA A 92 -15.34 -6.84 13.91
C ALA A 92 -15.26 -7.30 12.44
N ASP A 93 -16.07 -6.70 11.57
CA ASP A 93 -16.17 -6.96 10.13
C ASP A 93 -15.14 -6.20 9.27
N SER A 94 -14.14 -5.55 9.89
CA SER A 94 -13.15 -4.72 9.17
C SER A 94 -12.44 -5.49 8.04
N TYR A 95 -12.05 -6.75 8.27
CA TYR A 95 -11.42 -7.57 7.22
C TYR A 95 -12.40 -7.93 6.10
N GLN A 96 -13.67 -8.18 6.42
CA GLN A 96 -14.68 -8.43 5.41
C GLN A 96 -14.90 -7.19 4.53
N LYS A 97 -15.06 -6.01 5.13
CA LYS A 97 -15.19 -4.75 4.39
C LYS A 97 -13.96 -4.47 3.53
N ALA A 98 -12.76 -4.66 4.09
CA ALA A 98 -11.54 -4.50 3.31
C ALA A 98 -11.52 -5.41 2.08
N ARG A 99 -11.98 -6.66 2.21
CA ARG A 99 -12.07 -7.61 1.08
C ARG A 99 -13.04 -7.13 0.01
N GLU A 100 -14.25 -6.72 0.40
CA GLU A 100 -15.25 -6.19 -0.54
C GLU A 100 -14.68 -5.03 -1.38
N TYR A 101 -13.92 -4.15 -0.77
CA TYR A 101 -13.27 -3.03 -1.46
C TYR A 101 -12.08 -3.47 -2.33
N VAL A 102 -11.27 -4.42 -1.87
CA VAL A 102 -10.18 -4.99 -2.69
C VAL A 102 -10.75 -5.68 -3.94
N ASP A 103 -11.79 -6.49 -3.76
CA ASP A 103 -12.43 -7.21 -4.87
C ASP A 103 -13.03 -6.21 -5.89
N ARG A 104 -13.63 -5.12 -5.41
CA ARG A 104 -14.13 -4.07 -6.30
C ARG A 104 -13.00 -3.35 -7.02
N ALA A 105 -11.89 -3.04 -6.36
CA ALA A 105 -10.73 -2.41 -6.98
C ALA A 105 -10.13 -3.29 -8.08
N LEU A 106 -9.94 -4.59 -7.80
CA LEU A 106 -9.40 -5.55 -8.77
C LEU A 106 -10.37 -5.83 -9.95
N ALA A 107 -11.69 -5.75 -9.70
CA ALA A 107 -12.68 -5.87 -10.77
C ALA A 107 -12.65 -4.67 -11.73
N LEU A 108 -12.28 -3.48 -11.24
CA LEU A 108 -12.10 -2.28 -12.06
C LEU A 108 -10.74 -2.24 -12.75
N ASP A 109 -9.69 -2.72 -12.07
CA ASP A 109 -8.31 -2.70 -12.54
C ASP A 109 -7.50 -3.84 -11.89
N ASP A 110 -7.36 -4.94 -12.60
CA ASP A 110 -6.59 -6.11 -12.17
C ASP A 110 -5.06 -5.91 -12.19
N GLY A 111 -4.60 -4.84 -12.83
CA GLY A 111 -3.20 -4.40 -12.86
C GLY A 111 -2.82 -3.48 -11.70
N LEU A 112 -3.68 -3.24 -10.72
CA LEU A 112 -3.45 -2.30 -9.63
C LEU A 112 -2.60 -2.93 -8.52
N ALA A 113 -1.33 -2.52 -8.45
CA ALA A 113 -0.36 -3.05 -7.48
C ALA A 113 -0.80 -2.86 -6.02
N GLU A 114 -1.39 -1.72 -5.73
CA GLU A 114 -1.93 -1.36 -4.42
C GLU A 114 -3.03 -2.33 -3.97
N ALA A 115 -3.92 -2.72 -4.89
CA ALA A 115 -4.98 -3.69 -4.60
C ALA A 115 -4.41 -5.08 -4.31
N HIS A 116 -3.43 -5.55 -5.10
CA HIS A 116 -2.74 -6.81 -4.83
C HIS A 116 -1.99 -6.80 -3.50
N SER A 117 -1.41 -5.67 -3.10
CA SER A 117 -0.75 -5.53 -1.79
C SER A 117 -1.75 -5.63 -0.64
N ALA A 118 -2.93 -5.01 -0.78
CA ALA A 118 -4.01 -5.11 0.21
C ALA A 118 -4.61 -6.53 0.27
N ASP A 119 -4.79 -7.19 -0.87
CA ASP A 119 -5.22 -8.59 -0.96
C ASP A 119 -4.23 -9.54 -0.27
N ALA A 120 -2.93 -9.33 -0.48
CA ALA A 120 -1.88 -10.11 0.19
C ALA A 120 -1.96 -9.99 1.72
N TYR A 121 -2.21 -8.78 2.22
CA TYR A 121 -2.42 -8.55 3.65
C TYR A 121 -3.63 -9.36 4.18
N LEU A 122 -4.76 -9.34 3.48
CA LEU A 122 -5.95 -10.10 3.84
C LEU A 122 -5.69 -11.60 3.84
N LYS A 123 -5.04 -12.12 2.79
CA LYS A 123 -4.65 -13.55 2.70
C LYS A 123 -3.81 -13.98 3.89
N PHE A 124 -2.89 -13.14 4.35
CA PHE A 124 -2.05 -13.47 5.51
C PHE A 124 -2.79 -13.36 6.85
N TYR A 125 -3.42 -12.22 7.12
CA TYR A 125 -3.97 -11.94 8.45
C TYR A 125 -5.39 -12.48 8.66
N ALA A 126 -6.23 -12.48 7.62
CA ALA A 126 -7.61 -12.95 7.69
C ALA A 126 -7.72 -14.44 7.33
N ASP A 127 -7.18 -14.85 6.17
CA ASP A 127 -7.36 -16.19 5.62
C ASP A 127 -6.32 -17.20 6.15
N ARG A 128 -5.21 -16.70 6.72
CA ARG A 128 -4.07 -17.52 7.18
C ARG A 128 -3.38 -18.30 6.06
N ASP A 129 -3.58 -17.90 4.81
CA ASP A 129 -2.95 -18.51 3.63
C ASP A 129 -1.63 -17.80 3.30
N ARG A 130 -0.53 -18.37 3.82
CA ARG A 130 0.81 -17.84 3.62
C ARG A 130 1.27 -17.91 2.16
N GLN A 131 0.89 -18.98 1.46
CA GLN A 131 1.32 -19.18 0.09
C GLN A 131 0.65 -18.19 -0.85
N ALA A 132 -0.67 -18.03 -0.74
CA ALA A 132 -1.41 -17.05 -1.53
C ALA A 132 -1.00 -15.62 -1.20
N ALA A 133 -0.70 -15.31 0.07
CA ALA A 133 -0.20 -13.98 0.48
C ALA A 133 1.14 -13.66 -0.18
N GLU A 134 2.10 -14.58 -0.16
CA GLU A 134 3.41 -14.38 -0.79
C GLU A 134 3.28 -14.12 -2.29
N LEU A 135 2.47 -14.92 -2.99
CA LEU A 135 2.23 -14.74 -4.43
C LEU A 135 1.63 -13.36 -4.73
N ALA A 136 0.67 -12.92 -3.93
CA ALA A 136 0.03 -11.61 -4.11
C ALA A 136 0.99 -10.43 -3.83
N TYR A 137 1.85 -10.52 -2.79
CA TYR A 137 2.90 -9.51 -2.56
C TYR A 137 3.90 -9.44 -3.72
N ARG A 138 4.38 -10.60 -4.20
CA ARG A 138 5.29 -10.64 -5.36
C ARG A 138 4.62 -10.06 -6.61
N ARG A 139 3.32 -10.32 -6.80
CA ARG A 139 2.55 -9.74 -7.90
C ARG A 139 2.45 -8.21 -7.77
N ALA A 140 2.19 -7.68 -6.58
CA ALA A 140 2.16 -6.24 -6.34
C ALA A 140 3.49 -5.56 -6.72
N ILE A 141 4.62 -6.12 -6.25
CA ILE A 141 5.96 -5.59 -6.55
C ILE A 141 6.30 -5.74 -8.04
N GLN A 142 5.86 -6.82 -8.70
CA GLN A 142 6.05 -6.98 -10.14
C GLN A 142 5.29 -5.92 -10.96
N LEU A 143 4.07 -5.58 -10.52
CA LEU A 143 3.23 -4.56 -11.18
C LEU A 143 3.79 -3.14 -10.94
N ASN A 144 4.20 -2.84 -9.71
CA ASN A 144 4.80 -1.54 -9.38
C ASN A 144 6.01 -1.71 -8.42
N PRO A 145 7.23 -1.83 -8.98
CA PRO A 145 8.44 -1.95 -8.15
C PRO A 145 8.77 -0.71 -7.32
N SER A 146 8.09 0.40 -7.55
CA SER A 146 8.27 1.66 -6.81
C SER A 146 7.22 1.87 -5.71
N LEU A 147 6.35 0.89 -5.47
CA LEU A 147 5.35 0.96 -4.41
C LEU A 147 5.98 0.62 -3.05
N SER A 148 6.45 1.65 -2.33
CA SER A 148 7.09 1.51 -1.02
C SER A 148 6.25 0.69 -0.02
N GLN A 149 4.93 0.86 -0.04
CA GLN A 149 4.02 0.14 0.85
C GLN A 149 4.01 -1.38 0.59
N ALA A 150 4.08 -1.83 -0.68
CA ALA A 150 4.13 -3.25 -0.99
C ALA A 150 5.41 -3.89 -0.43
N HIS A 151 6.56 -3.24 -0.62
CA HIS A 151 7.84 -3.68 -0.06
C HIS A 151 7.78 -3.76 1.48
N HIS A 152 7.27 -2.73 2.13
CA HIS A 152 7.18 -2.67 3.59
C HIS A 152 6.24 -3.74 4.16
N TRP A 153 5.06 -3.96 3.58
CA TRP A 153 4.14 -5.01 4.04
C TRP A 153 4.66 -6.41 3.74
N PHE A 154 5.29 -6.60 2.58
CA PHE A 154 5.94 -7.87 2.25
C PHE A 154 7.09 -8.19 3.21
N ALA A 155 7.89 -7.20 3.60
CA ALA A 155 8.93 -7.38 4.59
C ALA A 155 8.40 -7.85 5.95
N LEU A 156 7.29 -7.28 6.42
CA LEU A 156 6.64 -7.73 7.65
C LEU A 156 6.14 -9.18 7.54
N PHE A 157 5.53 -9.54 6.42
CA PHE A 157 5.13 -10.91 6.12
C PHE A 157 6.32 -11.87 6.14
N LEU A 158 7.41 -11.54 5.42
CA LEU A 158 8.64 -12.35 5.36
C LEU A 158 9.27 -12.51 6.75
N SER A 159 9.30 -11.44 7.55
CA SER A 159 9.80 -11.47 8.93
C SER A 159 8.98 -12.42 9.79
N ALA A 160 7.65 -12.33 9.72
CA ALA A 160 6.73 -13.19 10.48
C ALA A 160 6.78 -14.66 10.05
N THR A 161 7.24 -14.93 8.82
CA THR A 161 7.38 -16.31 8.28
C THR A 161 8.80 -16.85 8.35
N GLY A 162 9.75 -16.10 8.98
CA GLY A 162 11.13 -16.55 9.22
C GLY A 162 12.09 -16.31 8.04
N LYS A 163 11.66 -15.62 6.98
CA LYS A 163 12.49 -15.31 5.80
C LYS A 163 13.26 -13.98 6.01
N HIS A 164 14.09 -13.94 7.06
CA HIS A 164 14.69 -12.68 7.54
C HIS A 164 15.63 -11.99 6.53
N VAL A 165 16.34 -12.76 5.69
CA VAL A 165 17.25 -12.21 4.66
C VAL A 165 16.43 -11.48 3.58
N GLU A 166 15.38 -12.10 3.08
CA GLU A 166 14.48 -11.47 2.10
C GLU A 166 13.78 -10.25 2.72
N ALA A 167 13.33 -10.36 3.99
CA ALA A 167 12.73 -9.23 4.71
C ALA A 167 13.64 -8.00 4.77
N ALA A 168 14.93 -8.19 5.05
CA ALA A 168 15.92 -7.10 5.08
C ALA A 168 16.10 -6.45 3.70
N GLN A 169 16.04 -7.22 2.62
CA GLN A 169 16.10 -6.70 1.24
C GLN A 169 14.89 -5.82 0.93
N GLU A 170 13.69 -6.28 1.30
CA GLU A 170 12.44 -5.55 1.08
C GLU A 170 12.37 -4.27 1.93
N ILE A 171 12.82 -4.29 3.19
CA ILE A 171 12.96 -3.08 4.02
C ILE A 171 13.93 -2.08 3.37
N SER A 172 15.05 -2.54 2.85
CA SER A 172 16.02 -1.68 2.16
C SER A 172 15.40 -1.03 0.91
N ALA A 173 14.59 -1.77 0.14
CA ALA A 173 13.84 -1.24 -0.99
C ALA A 173 12.81 -0.19 -0.54
N ALA A 174 12.00 -0.48 0.47
CA ALA A 174 11.01 0.45 1.01
C ALA A 174 11.66 1.77 1.49
N ARG A 175 12.83 1.70 2.16
CA ARG A 175 13.58 2.88 2.61
C ARG A 175 14.10 3.75 1.46
N ARG A 176 14.58 3.14 0.40
CA ARG A 176 15.03 3.92 -0.78
C ARG A 176 13.89 4.66 -1.43
N LEU A 177 12.70 4.06 -1.43
CA LEU A 177 11.49 4.63 -2.04
C LEU A 177 10.82 5.69 -1.15
N ASP A 178 10.82 5.48 0.17
CA ASP A 178 10.24 6.43 1.14
C ASP A 178 11.11 6.52 2.42
N PRO A 179 12.22 7.29 2.36
CA PRO A 179 13.20 7.34 3.46
C PRO A 179 12.68 8.05 4.72
N ARG A 180 11.57 8.80 4.62
CA ARG A 180 11.01 9.54 5.76
C ARG A 180 9.76 8.89 6.35
N SER A 181 9.35 7.74 5.85
CA SER A 181 8.15 7.04 6.31
C SER A 181 8.33 6.48 7.73
N PRO A 182 7.52 6.91 8.71
CA PRO A 182 7.52 6.30 10.04
C PRO A 182 7.09 4.83 9.99
N ALA A 183 6.21 4.46 9.05
CA ALA A 183 5.75 3.09 8.87
C ALA A 183 6.87 2.17 8.41
N VAL A 184 7.71 2.62 7.46
CA VAL A 184 8.88 1.86 6.99
C VAL A 184 9.91 1.71 8.10
N ARG A 185 10.16 2.76 8.90
CA ARG A 185 11.05 2.70 10.06
C ARG A 185 10.54 1.70 11.11
N SER A 186 9.25 1.75 11.44
CA SER A 186 8.64 0.78 12.36
C SER A 186 8.74 -0.66 11.84
N ALA A 187 8.54 -0.87 10.53
CA ALA A 187 8.69 -2.19 9.91
C ALA A 187 10.15 -2.69 9.98
N ALA A 188 11.13 -1.80 9.83
CA ALA A 188 12.55 -2.15 9.99
C ALA A 188 12.88 -2.60 11.42
N ALA A 189 12.39 -1.87 12.42
CA ALA A 189 12.53 -2.27 13.82
C ALA A 189 11.90 -3.65 14.07
N MET A 190 10.70 -3.89 13.54
CA MET A 190 10.04 -5.19 13.66
C MET A 190 10.79 -6.31 12.94
N ALA A 191 11.29 -6.08 11.72
CA ALA A 191 12.08 -7.06 10.99
C ALA A 191 13.36 -7.45 11.76
N SER A 192 14.06 -6.48 12.34
CA SER A 192 15.23 -6.70 13.19
C SER A 192 14.87 -7.47 14.46
N PHE A 193 13.73 -7.16 15.08
CA PHE A 193 13.23 -7.88 16.26
C PHE A 193 12.93 -9.37 15.95
N TYR A 194 12.24 -9.66 14.85
CA TYR A 194 11.97 -11.04 14.42
C TYR A 194 13.25 -11.80 14.07
N ALA A 195 14.26 -11.11 13.52
CA ALA A 195 15.59 -11.68 13.26
C ALA A 195 16.44 -11.85 14.55
N ARG A 196 15.90 -11.50 15.73
CA ARG A 196 16.58 -11.48 17.04
C ARG A 196 17.78 -10.53 17.11
N ASN A 197 17.85 -9.56 16.21
CA ASN A 197 18.83 -8.47 16.26
C ASN A 197 18.26 -7.31 17.10
N TYR A 198 18.23 -7.49 18.41
CA TYR A 198 17.56 -6.56 19.33
C TYR A 198 18.23 -5.19 19.40
N GLU A 199 19.56 -5.12 19.27
CA GLU A 199 20.27 -3.85 19.26
C GLU A 199 19.88 -3.00 18.05
N GLU A 200 19.81 -3.60 16.86
CA GLU A 200 19.35 -2.94 15.66
C GLU A 200 17.87 -2.54 15.78
N ALA A 201 17.02 -3.42 16.31
CA ALA A 201 15.61 -3.11 16.52
C ALA A 201 15.40 -1.85 17.38
N ILE A 202 16.21 -1.69 18.45
CA ILE A 202 16.18 -0.50 19.32
C ILE A 202 16.68 0.74 18.57
N ARG A 203 17.75 0.64 17.78
CA ARG A 203 18.25 1.77 16.96
C ARG A 203 17.21 2.26 15.96
N GLU A 204 16.50 1.33 15.33
CA GLU A 204 15.47 1.62 14.34
C GLU A 204 14.20 2.24 14.97
N ALA A 205 13.91 1.93 16.23
CA ALA A 205 12.73 2.43 16.93
C ALA A 205 12.90 3.87 17.46
N ASN A 206 14.15 4.35 17.63
CA ASN A 206 14.48 5.69 18.12
C ASN A 206 14.72 6.69 16.98
#